data_6fec9000389c0abb82158a469c625f7c
#
_entry.id   6fec9000389c0abb82158a469c625f7c
#
_cell.length_a   1.000
_cell.length_b   1.000
_cell.length_c   1.000
_cell.angle_alpha   90.00
_cell.angle_beta   90.00
_cell.angle_gamma   90.00
#
_symmetry.space_group_name_H-M   'P 1'
#
loop_
_entity.id
_entity.type
_entity.pdbx_description
1 polymer ?
#
loop_
_entity_poly.entity_id
_entity_poly.type
_entity_poly.pdbx_seq_one_letter_code
_entity_poly.pdbx_strand_id
1 'polypeptide(L)'
;MEGLCGAFIQEASSFPAGIGRGASFDVELEEEIAKCVATQEAACGITHILAPVLDVSRDSRMGRQGETYGEDPTLAAAMGVAYTKGIQNTSVDGRRPESVAKHFLAFHNSQGGIHGTHSETTERTLREIYGKPFQASITESGLKGIMPCYCSIDNEPASVSKSLLTNLLREEMGFDGICVSDYGGIGNSHTVQHIGENLAETGMMALEAGMDIEMPSPAGYGQDLYEAFRTGRFSTETLDNVVLRILTEKYRMGLFDHPYAMEGEELKESFVKVHQEGKLSYDSAVESMVLLKNDGILPFSGEQMRNKKIAVIGPHADNARMFFGGYTHLSMMESIYAVANSIAGVAGIE
;
A
#
# COMPACT_ATOMS: atom_id res chain seq x y z
N MET A 1 -6.22 5.98 1.38
CA MET A 1 -6.31 5.26 2.68
C MET A 1 -5.59 3.93 2.54
N GLU A 2 -5.18 3.30 3.64
CA GLU A 2 -4.56 1.98 3.62
C GLU A 2 -5.59 0.88 3.37
N GLY A 3 -5.29 -0.08 2.48
CA GLY A 3 -6.20 -1.16 2.11
C GLY A 3 -5.61 -2.58 2.27
N LEU A 4 -4.46 -2.72 2.96
CA LEU A 4 -3.68 -3.96 2.99
C LEU A 4 -4.41 -5.13 3.65
N CYS A 5 -5.12 -4.88 4.75
CA CYS A 5 -5.82 -5.91 5.53
C CYS A 5 -7.34 -5.61 5.63
N GLY A 6 -7.90 -4.99 4.61
CA GLY A 6 -9.24 -4.42 4.60
C GLY A 6 -9.19 -2.90 4.65
N ALA A 7 -10.33 -2.23 4.46
CA ALA A 7 -10.42 -0.80 4.61
C ALA A 7 -10.06 -0.38 6.06
N PHE A 8 -9.32 0.72 6.20
CA PHE A 8 -8.89 1.22 7.51
C PHE A 8 -10.03 1.97 8.23
N ILE A 9 -11.12 1.25 8.47
CA ILE A 9 -12.37 1.76 9.06
C ILE A 9 -12.83 0.72 10.08
N GLN A 10 -13.33 1.17 11.24
CA GLN A 10 -13.71 0.30 12.34
C GLN A 10 -14.75 -0.75 11.95
N GLU A 11 -15.75 -0.36 11.17
CA GLU A 11 -16.88 -1.18 10.73
C GLU A 11 -16.56 -2.03 9.50
N ALA A 12 -15.35 -1.88 8.92
CA ALA A 12 -14.96 -2.59 7.72
C ALA A 12 -14.54 -4.05 7.98
N SER A 13 -14.60 -4.86 6.92
CA SER A 13 -14.10 -6.22 6.95
C SER A 13 -12.58 -6.24 7.08
N SER A 14 -12.06 -7.12 7.94
CA SER A 14 -10.63 -7.39 8.05
C SER A 14 -10.29 -8.73 7.38
N PHE A 15 -9.14 -8.78 6.74
CA PHE A 15 -8.61 -9.93 6.02
C PHE A 15 -7.21 -10.28 6.54
N PRO A 16 -6.72 -11.52 6.30
CA PRO A 16 -5.34 -11.87 6.61
C PRO A 16 -4.34 -10.92 5.97
N ALA A 17 -3.17 -10.77 6.58
CA ALA A 17 -2.06 -10.01 6.02
C ALA A 17 -1.63 -10.57 4.65
N GLY A 18 -0.99 -9.75 3.81
CA GLY A 18 -0.58 -10.11 2.45
C GLY A 18 0.19 -11.43 2.36
N ILE A 19 1.10 -11.70 3.32
CA ILE A 19 1.87 -12.96 3.35
C ILE A 19 0.97 -14.19 3.52
N GLY A 20 -0.10 -14.09 4.32
CA GLY A 20 -1.08 -15.18 4.47
C GLY A 20 -1.91 -15.37 3.21
N ARG A 21 -2.37 -14.28 2.59
CA ARG A 21 -3.11 -14.34 1.32
C ARG A 21 -2.22 -14.87 0.19
N GLY A 22 -0.96 -14.46 0.11
CA GLY A 22 0.01 -15.04 -0.83
C GLY A 22 0.20 -16.56 -0.65
N ALA A 23 0.13 -17.05 0.58
CA ALA A 23 0.26 -18.50 0.87
C ALA A 23 -0.95 -19.32 0.38
N SER A 24 -2.10 -18.72 0.09
CA SER A 24 -3.24 -19.41 -0.55
C SER A 24 -3.00 -19.73 -2.02
N PHE A 25 -2.21 -18.93 -2.73
CA PHE A 25 -2.06 -18.95 -4.20
C PHE A 25 -3.37 -18.69 -4.96
N ASP A 26 -4.42 -18.21 -4.28
CA ASP A 26 -5.75 -17.95 -4.84
C ASP A 26 -5.90 -16.49 -5.29
N VAL A 27 -5.72 -16.27 -6.59
CA VAL A 27 -5.82 -14.93 -7.21
C VAL A 27 -7.27 -14.48 -7.35
N GLU A 28 -8.22 -15.39 -7.50
CA GLU A 28 -9.66 -15.09 -7.55
C GLU A 28 -10.14 -14.58 -6.20
N LEU A 29 -9.73 -15.22 -5.11
CA LEU A 29 -10.02 -14.78 -3.75
C LEU A 29 -9.43 -13.40 -3.47
N GLU A 30 -8.20 -13.14 -3.92
CA GLU A 30 -7.54 -11.83 -3.75
C GLU A 30 -8.29 -10.72 -4.50
N GLU A 31 -8.79 -10.99 -5.72
CA GLU A 31 -9.61 -10.04 -6.47
C GLU A 31 -10.94 -9.73 -5.74
N GLU A 32 -11.60 -10.73 -5.16
CA GLU A 32 -12.84 -10.52 -4.40
C GLU A 32 -12.58 -9.73 -3.10
N ILE A 33 -11.47 -9.98 -2.41
CA ILE A 33 -11.05 -9.17 -1.25
C ILE A 33 -10.85 -7.71 -1.66
N ALA A 34 -10.17 -7.47 -2.77
CA ALA A 34 -9.93 -6.13 -3.28
C ALA A 34 -11.23 -5.41 -3.66
N LYS A 35 -12.21 -6.09 -4.27
CA LYS A 35 -13.55 -5.55 -4.54
C LYS A 35 -14.28 -5.14 -3.26
N CYS A 36 -14.16 -5.96 -2.22
CA CYS A 36 -14.71 -5.63 -0.90
C CYS A 36 -14.10 -4.34 -0.34
N VAL A 37 -12.76 -4.25 -0.33
CA VAL A 37 -12.02 -3.06 0.13
C VAL A 37 -12.42 -1.84 -0.66
N ALA A 38 -12.43 -1.94 -2.00
CA ALA A 38 -12.80 -0.85 -2.90
C ALA A 38 -14.22 -0.33 -2.63
N THR A 39 -15.18 -1.24 -2.41
CA THR A 39 -16.57 -0.89 -2.13
C THR A 39 -16.68 -0.10 -0.84
N GLN A 40 -16.04 -0.55 0.24
CA GLN A 40 -16.08 0.08 1.54
C GLN A 40 -15.36 1.44 1.55
N GLU A 41 -14.19 1.52 0.96
CA GLU A 41 -13.41 2.76 0.90
C GLU A 41 -14.05 3.81 -0.03
N ALA A 42 -14.48 3.42 -1.23
CA ALA A 42 -15.11 4.34 -2.17
C ALA A 42 -16.44 4.89 -1.64
N ALA A 43 -17.23 4.10 -0.89
CA ALA A 43 -18.43 4.58 -0.22
C ALA A 43 -18.11 5.72 0.75
N CYS A 44 -16.99 5.66 1.45
CA CYS A 44 -16.49 6.71 2.33
C CYS A 44 -15.79 7.87 1.60
N GLY A 45 -15.76 7.88 0.27
CA GLY A 45 -15.15 8.94 -0.52
C GLY A 45 -13.62 8.79 -0.71
N ILE A 46 -13.05 7.64 -0.36
CA ILE A 46 -11.64 7.35 -0.60
C ILE A 46 -11.43 7.06 -2.09
N THR A 47 -10.44 7.71 -2.67
CA THR A 47 -10.15 7.65 -4.11
C THR A 47 -8.87 6.88 -4.42
N HIS A 48 -7.83 7.00 -3.57
CA HIS A 48 -6.58 6.25 -3.68
C HIS A 48 -6.46 5.26 -2.53
N ILE A 49 -6.37 3.97 -2.86
CA ILE A 49 -6.18 2.87 -1.93
C ILE A 49 -4.71 2.48 -1.97
N LEU A 50 -3.99 2.68 -0.84
CA LEU A 50 -2.54 2.53 -0.73
C LEU A 50 -2.12 1.05 -0.63
N ALA A 51 -2.53 0.29 -1.60
CA ALA A 51 -2.31 -1.15 -1.81
C ALA A 51 -2.43 -1.49 -3.31
N PRO A 52 -1.84 -2.62 -3.77
CA PRO A 52 -1.17 -3.69 -3.04
C PRO A 52 0.29 -3.37 -2.68
N VAL A 53 0.86 -4.16 -1.73
CA VAL A 53 2.29 -4.16 -1.45
C VAL A 53 2.96 -5.19 -2.36
N LEU A 54 3.68 -4.70 -3.36
CA LEU A 54 4.32 -5.50 -4.40
C LEU A 54 5.81 -5.77 -4.15
N ASP A 55 6.28 -5.44 -2.95
CA ASP A 55 7.64 -5.72 -2.53
C ASP A 55 7.91 -7.23 -2.56
N VAL A 56 9.04 -7.62 -3.16
CA VAL A 56 9.54 -9.00 -3.16
C VAL A 56 10.41 -9.19 -1.93
N SER A 57 9.90 -9.88 -0.91
CA SER A 57 10.55 -10.02 0.40
C SER A 57 11.54 -11.18 0.42
N ARG A 58 12.84 -10.87 0.36
CA ARG A 58 13.94 -11.86 0.41
C ARG A 58 14.82 -11.74 1.65
N ASP A 59 14.67 -10.68 2.43
CA ASP A 59 15.39 -10.46 3.68
C ASP A 59 14.42 -10.31 4.84
N SER A 60 14.37 -11.33 5.71
CA SER A 60 13.46 -11.34 6.87
C SER A 60 13.80 -10.30 7.94
N ARG A 61 15.00 -9.70 7.90
CA ARG A 61 15.39 -8.64 8.83
C ARG A 61 14.65 -7.34 8.60
N MET A 62 14.11 -7.11 7.38
CA MET A 62 13.34 -5.91 7.03
C MET A 62 12.11 -5.68 7.92
N GLY A 63 11.49 -6.75 8.44
CA GLY A 63 10.41 -6.67 9.40
C GLY A 63 9.01 -6.37 8.83
N ARG A 64 8.89 -6.06 7.54
CA ARG A 64 7.61 -5.75 6.86
C ARG A 64 7.12 -6.85 5.91
N GLN A 65 7.64 -8.07 6.03
CA GLN A 65 7.24 -9.20 5.17
C GLN A 65 5.76 -9.52 5.26
N GLY A 66 5.14 -9.32 6.42
CA GLY A 66 3.71 -9.55 6.62
C GLY A 66 2.81 -8.77 5.64
N GLU A 67 3.29 -7.63 5.13
CA GLU A 67 2.54 -6.81 4.18
C GLU A 67 2.59 -7.37 2.75
N THR A 68 3.64 -8.13 2.40
CA THR A 68 3.96 -8.61 1.05
C THR A 68 3.28 -9.94 0.74
N TYR A 69 3.25 -10.33 -0.53
CA TYR A 69 2.82 -11.67 -0.96
C TYR A 69 3.96 -12.71 -0.91
N GLY A 70 5.14 -12.36 -0.39
CA GLY A 70 6.26 -13.26 -0.19
C GLY A 70 7.49 -12.97 -1.04
N GLU A 71 8.31 -14.00 -1.27
CA GLU A 71 9.63 -13.86 -1.92
C GLU A 71 9.63 -14.15 -3.42
N ASP A 72 8.53 -14.70 -3.96
CA ASP A 72 8.41 -15.05 -5.37
C ASP A 72 7.85 -13.86 -6.17
N PRO A 73 8.63 -13.29 -7.11
CA PRO A 73 8.17 -12.18 -7.93
C PRO A 73 7.04 -12.55 -8.89
N THR A 74 6.85 -13.84 -9.22
CA THR A 74 5.75 -14.29 -10.07
C THR A 74 4.44 -14.34 -9.29
N LEU A 75 4.47 -14.89 -8.07
CA LEU A 75 3.31 -14.88 -7.19
C LEU A 75 2.91 -13.45 -6.83
N ALA A 76 3.88 -12.61 -6.43
CA ALA A 76 3.61 -11.20 -6.12
C ALA A 76 3.00 -10.46 -7.33
N ALA A 77 3.44 -10.78 -8.56
CA ALA A 77 2.85 -10.23 -9.78
C ALA A 77 1.39 -10.67 -9.97
N ALA A 78 1.11 -11.98 -9.85
CA ALA A 78 -0.23 -12.52 -10.04
C ALA A 78 -1.23 -11.96 -9.01
N MET A 79 -0.86 -11.96 -7.72
CA MET A 79 -1.67 -11.39 -6.64
C MET A 79 -1.86 -9.88 -6.80
N GLY A 80 -0.80 -9.14 -7.17
CA GLY A 80 -0.85 -7.70 -7.42
C GLY A 80 -1.78 -7.32 -8.58
N VAL A 81 -1.76 -8.08 -9.67
CA VAL A 81 -2.68 -7.92 -10.80
C VAL A 81 -4.14 -8.14 -10.36
N ALA A 82 -4.39 -9.21 -9.59
CA ALA A 82 -5.72 -9.53 -9.07
C ALA A 82 -6.25 -8.43 -8.14
N TYR A 83 -5.43 -8.00 -7.18
CA TYR A 83 -5.80 -6.91 -6.27
C TYR A 83 -6.10 -5.61 -7.02
N THR A 84 -5.22 -5.20 -7.94
CA THR A 84 -5.41 -3.98 -8.74
C THR A 84 -6.69 -4.05 -9.58
N LYS A 85 -6.99 -5.20 -10.20
CA LYS A 85 -8.26 -5.41 -10.93
C LYS A 85 -9.47 -5.26 -10.02
N GLY A 86 -9.44 -5.88 -8.84
CA GLY A 86 -10.52 -5.80 -7.87
C GLY A 86 -10.81 -4.36 -7.45
N ILE A 87 -9.76 -3.56 -7.19
CA ILE A 87 -9.92 -2.13 -6.87
C ILE A 87 -10.48 -1.35 -8.06
N GLN A 88 -9.77 -1.35 -9.19
CA GLN A 88 -10.01 -0.40 -10.29
C GLN A 88 -11.24 -0.74 -11.14
N ASN A 89 -11.70 -2.01 -11.13
CA ASN A 89 -12.95 -2.42 -11.79
C ASN A 89 -14.20 -2.19 -10.92
N THR A 90 -14.03 -1.81 -9.66
CA THR A 90 -15.13 -1.47 -8.76
C THR A 90 -15.61 -0.05 -9.01
N SER A 91 -16.93 0.15 -9.05
CA SER A 91 -17.55 1.47 -9.11
C SER A 91 -18.60 1.60 -8.00
N VAL A 92 -18.52 2.67 -7.24
CA VAL A 92 -19.48 2.99 -6.18
C VAL A 92 -20.00 4.40 -6.43
N ASP A 93 -21.29 4.53 -6.66
CA ASP A 93 -21.95 5.81 -6.94
C ASP A 93 -21.23 6.64 -8.03
N GLY A 94 -20.87 5.99 -9.15
CA GLY A 94 -20.19 6.62 -10.29
C GLY A 94 -18.68 6.89 -10.08
N ARG A 95 -18.14 6.66 -8.89
CA ARG A 95 -16.71 6.82 -8.57
C ARG A 95 -15.98 5.50 -8.69
N ARG A 96 -14.76 5.56 -9.23
CA ARG A 96 -13.86 4.41 -9.36
C ARG A 96 -12.59 4.68 -8.58
N PRO A 97 -12.33 3.99 -7.47
CA PRO A 97 -11.07 4.14 -6.74
C PRO A 97 -9.90 3.59 -7.55
N GLU A 98 -8.71 4.07 -7.26
CA GLU A 98 -7.47 3.63 -7.87
C GLU A 98 -6.58 2.95 -6.85
N SER A 99 -5.89 1.92 -7.33
CA SER A 99 -4.88 1.18 -6.58
C SER A 99 -3.56 1.93 -6.63
N VAL A 100 -2.87 2.05 -5.48
CA VAL A 100 -1.53 2.61 -5.36
C VAL A 100 -0.57 1.50 -4.93
N ALA A 101 0.11 0.91 -5.89
CA ALA A 101 1.06 -0.16 -5.61
C ALA A 101 2.34 0.40 -4.96
N LYS A 102 2.87 -0.33 -3.98
CA LYS A 102 4.01 0.11 -3.16
C LYS A 102 4.93 -1.06 -2.77
N HIS A 103 6.17 -0.81 -2.45
CA HIS A 103 6.91 0.44 -2.48
C HIS A 103 7.93 0.40 -3.62
N PHE A 104 7.76 1.22 -4.62
CA PHE A 104 8.61 1.22 -5.80
C PHE A 104 9.95 1.90 -5.51
N LEU A 105 11.13 1.25 -5.50
CA LEU A 105 11.41 -0.08 -5.97
C LEU A 105 12.47 -0.71 -5.06
N ALA A 106 12.48 -2.06 -4.95
CA ALA A 106 13.49 -2.83 -4.21
C ALA A 106 13.62 -2.48 -2.71
N PHE A 107 12.53 -2.08 -2.06
CA PHE A 107 12.48 -1.67 -0.66
C PHE A 107 12.98 -2.77 0.30
N HIS A 108 12.60 -4.02 0.06
CA HIS A 108 13.00 -5.16 0.90
C HIS A 108 14.43 -5.66 0.61
N ASN A 109 15.17 -4.99 -0.28
CA ASN A 109 16.59 -5.22 -0.50
C ASN A 109 17.48 -4.22 0.27
N SER A 110 16.94 -3.52 1.24
CA SER A 110 17.66 -2.55 2.09
C SER A 110 18.84 -3.19 2.81
N GLN A 111 19.98 -2.54 2.79
CA GLN A 111 21.18 -3.04 3.46
C GLN A 111 20.94 -3.28 4.95
N GLY A 112 21.33 -4.46 5.41
CA GLY A 112 21.16 -4.89 6.80
C GLY A 112 19.71 -5.12 7.23
N GLY A 113 18.74 -5.05 6.32
CA GLY A 113 17.32 -5.08 6.62
C GLY A 113 16.83 -3.82 7.33
N ILE A 114 17.58 -2.72 7.25
CA ILE A 114 17.23 -1.46 7.91
C ILE A 114 16.31 -0.66 7.00
N HIS A 115 15.19 -0.24 7.54
CA HIS A 115 14.17 0.54 6.83
C HIS A 115 14.74 1.83 6.23
N GLY A 116 14.57 2.02 4.92
CA GLY A 116 14.98 3.24 4.22
C GLY A 116 16.49 3.40 3.95
N THR A 117 17.30 2.37 4.21
CA THR A 117 18.73 2.42 3.83
C THR A 117 18.91 2.17 2.34
N HIS A 118 20.16 2.25 1.88
CA HIS A 118 20.52 1.98 0.50
C HIS A 118 20.14 0.56 0.07
N SER A 119 19.61 0.41 -1.12
CA SER A 119 19.33 -0.88 -1.77
C SER A 119 20.38 -1.13 -2.84
N GLU A 120 21.33 -2.02 -2.53
CA GLU A 120 22.40 -2.39 -3.45
C GLU A 120 21.92 -3.48 -4.41
N THR A 121 21.70 -3.12 -5.67
CA THR A 121 21.19 -4.05 -6.68
C THR A 121 21.64 -3.62 -8.08
N THR A 122 21.63 -4.58 -9.02
CA THR A 122 21.94 -4.28 -10.42
C THR A 122 20.67 -3.87 -11.17
N GLU A 123 20.82 -3.12 -12.27
CA GLU A 123 19.69 -2.75 -13.12
C GLU A 123 18.89 -3.97 -13.64
N ARG A 124 19.57 -5.08 -13.94
CA ARG A 124 18.91 -6.32 -14.34
C ARG A 124 18.04 -6.87 -13.21
N THR A 125 18.58 -6.95 -12.00
CA THR A 125 17.83 -7.44 -10.83
C THR A 125 16.66 -6.53 -10.48
N LEU A 126 16.83 -5.20 -10.62
CA LEU A 126 15.73 -4.25 -10.46
C LEU A 126 14.54 -4.59 -11.36
N ARG A 127 14.80 -4.89 -12.65
CA ARG A 127 13.74 -5.19 -13.63
C ARG A 127 13.17 -6.60 -13.48
N GLU A 128 14.06 -7.62 -13.41
CA GLU A 128 13.64 -9.04 -13.45
C GLU A 128 12.99 -9.51 -12.16
N ILE A 129 13.37 -8.94 -11.02
CA ILE A 129 12.90 -9.36 -9.70
C ILE A 129 11.95 -8.33 -9.10
N TYR A 130 12.47 -7.15 -8.75
CA TYR A 130 11.71 -6.16 -7.98
C TYR A 130 10.71 -5.39 -8.85
N GLY A 131 11.01 -5.13 -10.10
CA GLY A 131 10.14 -4.46 -11.06
C GLY A 131 9.03 -5.34 -11.65
N LYS A 132 9.21 -6.68 -11.67
CA LYS A 132 8.29 -7.60 -12.31
C LYS A 132 6.84 -7.49 -11.79
N PRO A 133 6.55 -7.43 -10.46
CA PRO A 133 5.18 -7.30 -9.97
C PRO A 133 4.53 -5.96 -10.39
N PHE A 134 5.30 -4.88 -10.37
CA PHE A 134 4.83 -3.57 -10.83
C PHE A 134 4.56 -3.55 -12.32
N GLN A 135 5.49 -4.09 -13.14
CA GLN A 135 5.28 -4.18 -14.59
C GLN A 135 4.04 -4.99 -14.94
N ALA A 136 3.81 -6.13 -14.29
CA ALA A 136 2.62 -6.94 -14.50
C ALA A 136 1.35 -6.14 -14.15
N SER A 137 1.32 -5.46 -13.00
CA SER A 137 0.17 -4.64 -12.60
C SER A 137 -0.09 -3.47 -13.55
N ILE A 138 0.95 -2.83 -14.09
CA ILE A 138 0.81 -1.78 -15.10
C ILE A 138 0.20 -2.35 -16.39
N THR A 139 0.74 -3.46 -16.90
CA THR A 139 0.36 -3.99 -18.23
C THR A 139 -0.92 -4.82 -18.25
N GLU A 140 -1.21 -5.57 -17.17
CA GLU A 140 -2.32 -6.53 -17.15
C GLU A 140 -3.56 -6.02 -16.39
N SER A 141 -3.39 -5.02 -15.52
CA SER A 141 -4.50 -4.43 -14.76
C SER A 141 -4.62 -2.91 -14.88
N GLY A 142 -3.72 -2.26 -15.63
CA GLY A 142 -3.79 -0.83 -15.87
C GLY A 142 -3.61 0.01 -14.60
N LEU A 143 -2.69 -0.40 -13.73
CA LEU A 143 -2.38 0.27 -12.46
C LEU A 143 -2.23 1.79 -12.63
N LYS A 144 -2.88 2.59 -11.75
CA LYS A 144 -2.93 4.05 -11.84
C LYS A 144 -2.22 4.80 -10.70
N GLY A 145 -1.81 4.11 -9.65
CA GLY A 145 -1.06 4.71 -8.56
C GLY A 145 0.25 3.95 -8.26
N ILE A 146 1.32 4.68 -8.02
CA ILE A 146 2.62 4.15 -7.56
C ILE A 146 3.11 4.98 -6.39
N MET A 147 3.65 4.29 -5.37
CA MET A 147 4.32 4.90 -4.23
C MET A 147 5.78 4.45 -4.20
N PRO A 148 6.75 5.37 -4.39
CA PRO A 148 8.17 5.05 -4.25
C PRO A 148 8.56 4.70 -2.82
N CYS A 149 9.60 3.89 -2.68
CA CYS A 149 10.14 3.50 -1.38
C CYS A 149 11.02 4.61 -0.75
N TYR A 150 11.40 4.39 0.52
CA TYR A 150 12.33 5.29 1.23
C TYR A 150 13.80 5.07 0.88
N CYS A 151 14.14 4.01 0.15
CA CYS A 151 15.52 3.64 -0.12
C CYS A 151 16.20 4.57 -1.12
N SER A 152 17.51 4.62 -1.05
CA SER A 152 18.34 5.08 -2.17
C SER A 152 18.75 3.89 -3.02
N ILE A 153 18.76 4.04 -4.34
CA ILE A 153 19.28 3.09 -5.30
C ILE A 153 20.35 3.81 -6.09
N ASP A 154 21.54 3.22 -6.19
CA ASP A 154 22.69 3.85 -6.83
C ASP A 154 22.98 5.28 -6.29
N ASN A 155 22.86 5.43 -4.96
CA ASN A 155 23.01 6.68 -4.20
C ASN A 155 21.95 7.78 -4.49
N GLU A 156 20.92 7.50 -5.23
CA GLU A 156 19.83 8.42 -5.52
C GLU A 156 18.57 8.00 -4.74
N PRO A 157 17.99 8.85 -3.87
CA PRO A 157 16.75 8.54 -3.16
C PRO A 157 15.59 8.32 -4.13
N ALA A 158 14.82 7.26 -3.96
CA ALA A 158 13.74 6.90 -4.87
C ALA A 158 12.71 8.03 -5.08
N SER A 159 12.42 8.81 -4.04
CA SER A 159 11.45 9.91 -4.09
C SER A 159 11.85 11.09 -4.98
N VAL A 160 13.14 11.23 -5.33
CA VAL A 160 13.67 12.31 -6.18
C VAL A 160 14.43 11.78 -7.39
N SER A 161 14.35 10.47 -7.64
CA SER A 161 15.10 9.80 -8.71
C SER A 161 14.37 9.88 -10.04
N LYS A 162 14.89 10.72 -10.95
CA LYS A 162 14.41 10.78 -12.32
C LYS A 162 14.67 9.48 -13.07
N SER A 163 15.78 8.80 -12.78
CA SER A 163 16.10 7.50 -13.38
C SER A 163 15.05 6.43 -13.06
N LEU A 164 14.51 6.46 -11.84
CA LEU A 164 13.47 5.51 -11.42
C LEU A 164 12.06 5.96 -11.85
N LEU A 165 11.66 7.21 -11.53
CA LEU A 165 10.25 7.63 -11.67
C LEU A 165 9.89 8.08 -13.09
N THR A 166 10.85 8.62 -13.84
CA THR A 166 10.63 8.98 -15.23
C THR A 166 11.12 7.90 -16.16
N ASN A 167 12.44 7.63 -16.19
CA ASN A 167 13.02 6.79 -17.24
C ASN A 167 12.54 5.33 -17.11
N LEU A 168 12.67 4.72 -15.92
CA LEU A 168 12.25 3.34 -15.73
C LEU A 168 10.71 3.23 -15.67
N LEU A 169 10.06 3.95 -14.74
CA LEU A 169 8.64 3.76 -14.48
C LEU A 169 7.75 4.27 -15.62
N ARG A 170 7.93 5.53 -16.05
CA ARG A 170 7.04 6.12 -17.04
C ARG A 170 7.42 5.76 -18.48
N GLU A 171 8.69 5.87 -18.84
CA GLU A 171 9.14 5.66 -20.23
C GLU A 171 9.32 4.17 -20.58
N GLU A 172 10.02 3.39 -19.74
CA GLU A 172 10.30 1.99 -20.03
C GLU A 172 9.12 1.08 -19.68
N MET A 173 8.52 1.22 -18.47
CA MET A 173 7.41 0.38 -18.02
C MET A 173 6.04 0.85 -18.51
N GLY A 174 5.93 2.08 -19.06
CA GLY A 174 4.71 2.61 -19.65
C GLY A 174 3.66 3.08 -18.64
N PHE A 175 4.05 3.49 -17.44
CA PHE A 175 3.13 3.97 -16.42
C PHE A 175 2.63 5.39 -16.72
N ASP A 176 1.31 5.57 -16.81
CA ASP A 176 0.64 6.84 -17.14
C ASP A 176 -0.16 7.46 -15.97
N GLY A 177 -0.12 6.84 -14.80
CA GLY A 177 -0.86 7.26 -13.60
C GLY A 177 -0.08 8.23 -12.70
N ILE A 178 -0.49 8.29 -11.42
CA ILE A 178 0.00 9.21 -10.39
C ILE A 178 1.10 8.54 -9.53
N CYS A 179 2.20 9.26 -9.31
CA CYS A 179 3.18 8.94 -8.28
C CYS A 179 2.85 9.69 -7.00
N VAL A 180 2.66 8.95 -5.90
CA VAL A 180 2.36 9.49 -4.56
C VAL A 180 3.52 9.18 -3.64
N SER A 181 4.08 10.16 -2.93
CA SER A 181 5.18 9.89 -1.99
C SER A 181 4.72 8.96 -0.87
N ASP A 182 5.62 8.15 -0.34
CA ASP A 182 5.42 7.58 0.99
C ASP A 182 5.43 8.69 2.04
N TYR A 183 4.98 8.42 3.25
CA TYR A 183 4.79 9.42 4.30
C TYR A 183 6.09 10.14 4.65
N GLY A 184 6.14 11.42 4.30
CA GLY A 184 7.32 12.25 4.48
C GLY A 184 8.49 11.90 3.57
N GLY A 185 8.30 11.11 2.49
CA GLY A 185 9.37 10.62 1.61
C GLY A 185 10.19 11.73 0.97
N ILE A 186 9.56 12.82 0.52
CA ILE A 186 10.27 13.99 -0.04
C ILE A 186 11.05 14.70 1.06
N GLY A 187 10.42 14.93 2.22
CA GLY A 187 11.08 15.55 3.37
C GLY A 187 12.28 14.74 3.86
N ASN A 188 12.18 13.41 3.91
CA ASN A 188 13.27 12.50 4.28
C ASN A 188 14.46 12.57 3.31
N SER A 189 14.22 12.81 2.02
CA SER A 189 15.29 12.99 1.04
C SER A 189 16.18 14.17 1.40
N HIS A 190 15.63 15.23 1.99
CA HIS A 190 16.39 16.36 2.53
C HIS A 190 16.99 16.07 3.92
N THR A 191 16.13 15.73 4.90
CA THR A 191 16.51 15.70 6.32
C THR A 191 17.34 14.48 6.72
N VAL A 192 17.15 13.34 6.05
CA VAL A 192 17.81 12.06 6.37
C VAL A 192 18.86 11.71 5.32
N GLN A 193 18.55 11.88 4.04
CA GLN A 193 19.44 11.52 2.94
C GLN A 193 20.29 12.70 2.43
N HIS A 194 20.06 13.91 2.95
CA HIS A 194 20.84 15.13 2.71
C HIS A 194 20.91 15.55 1.24
N ILE A 195 19.82 15.41 0.50
CA ILE A 195 19.67 15.84 -0.88
C ILE A 195 19.03 17.23 -0.93
N GLY A 196 19.54 18.10 -1.82
CA GLY A 196 19.12 19.48 -1.97
C GLY A 196 19.63 20.39 -0.85
N GLU A 197 19.77 21.68 -1.11
CA GLU A 197 20.22 22.65 -0.13
C GLU A 197 19.09 23.00 0.89
N ASN A 198 17.84 22.83 0.48
CA ASN A 198 16.66 23.10 1.28
C ASN A 198 15.45 22.29 0.77
N LEU A 199 14.35 22.28 1.53
CA LEU A 199 13.14 21.53 1.20
C LEU A 199 12.51 21.94 -0.15
N ALA A 200 12.59 23.22 -0.53
CA ALA A 200 12.04 23.67 -1.82
C ALA A 200 12.81 23.08 -3.01
N GLU A 201 14.12 23.00 -2.91
CA GLU A 201 14.95 22.36 -3.94
C GLU A 201 14.67 20.85 -4.01
N THR A 202 14.60 20.16 -2.87
CA THR A 202 14.23 18.76 -2.82
C THR A 202 12.83 18.51 -3.40
N GLY A 203 11.88 19.42 -3.10
CA GLY A 203 10.54 19.40 -3.69
C GLY A 203 10.57 19.56 -5.23
N MET A 204 11.40 20.50 -5.72
CA MET A 204 11.57 20.68 -7.17
C MET A 204 12.19 19.45 -7.82
N MET A 205 13.22 18.84 -7.20
CA MET A 205 13.81 17.59 -7.68
C MET A 205 12.77 16.46 -7.76
N ALA A 206 11.89 16.35 -6.75
CA ALA A 206 10.80 15.37 -6.74
C ALA A 206 9.80 15.61 -7.90
N LEU A 207 9.39 16.87 -8.13
CA LEU A 207 8.54 17.23 -9.27
C LEU A 207 9.18 16.87 -10.62
N GLU A 208 10.45 17.22 -10.80
CA GLU A 208 11.22 16.91 -12.02
C GLU A 208 11.45 15.41 -12.21
N ALA A 209 11.53 14.66 -11.12
CA ALA A 209 11.60 13.20 -11.14
C ALA A 209 10.27 12.55 -11.56
N GLY A 210 9.14 13.25 -11.44
CA GLY A 210 7.81 12.74 -11.79
C GLY A 210 6.95 12.35 -10.61
N MET A 211 7.26 12.81 -9.39
CA MET A 211 6.42 12.71 -8.19
C MET A 211 5.28 13.72 -8.29
N ASP A 212 4.04 13.25 -8.14
CA ASP A 212 2.85 14.09 -8.34
C ASP A 212 2.26 14.62 -7.03
N ILE A 213 2.27 13.81 -5.97
CA ILE A 213 1.62 14.12 -4.69
C ILE A 213 2.57 13.83 -3.54
N GLU A 214 2.65 14.75 -2.57
CA GLU A 214 3.35 14.55 -1.29
C GLU A 214 2.37 14.20 -0.18
N MET A 215 2.71 13.22 0.65
CA MET A 215 1.93 12.79 1.82
C MET A 215 2.79 12.72 3.08
N PRO A 216 2.19 12.79 4.29
CA PRO A 216 0.78 13.10 4.60
C PRO A 216 0.52 14.61 4.65
N SER A 217 1.58 15.41 4.70
CA SER A 217 1.55 16.87 4.79
C SER A 217 2.67 17.45 3.94
N PRO A 218 2.51 18.67 3.41
CA PRO A 218 3.50 19.29 2.55
C PRO A 218 4.78 19.63 3.34
N ALA A 219 5.91 19.12 2.88
CA ALA A 219 7.25 19.50 3.32
C ALA A 219 8.04 20.04 2.12
N GLY A 220 8.35 19.21 1.13
CA GLY A 220 8.95 19.63 -0.13
C GLY A 220 8.00 20.45 -0.99
N TYR A 221 6.71 20.11 -0.99
CA TYR A 221 5.63 20.85 -1.70
C TYR A 221 4.98 21.93 -0.81
N GLY A 222 5.78 22.51 0.07
CA GLY A 222 5.33 23.53 1.02
C GLY A 222 5.40 24.96 0.49
N GLN A 223 5.27 25.93 1.42
CA GLN A 223 5.22 27.35 1.11
C GLN A 223 6.46 27.86 0.39
N ASP A 224 7.65 27.36 0.72
CA ASP A 224 8.91 27.79 0.11
C ASP A 224 8.98 27.44 -1.38
N LEU A 225 8.48 26.25 -1.78
CA LEU A 225 8.38 25.86 -3.18
C LEU A 225 7.34 26.73 -3.92
N TYR A 226 6.20 27.01 -3.29
CA TYR A 226 5.19 27.92 -3.85
C TYR A 226 5.80 29.31 -4.14
N GLU A 227 6.53 29.90 -3.17
CA GLU A 227 7.20 31.18 -3.37
C GLU A 227 8.28 31.15 -4.45
N ALA A 228 8.99 30.03 -4.60
CA ALA A 228 9.98 29.85 -5.65
C ALA A 228 9.35 29.86 -7.06
N PHE A 229 8.18 29.24 -7.24
CA PHE A 229 7.39 29.36 -8.47
C PHE A 229 6.86 30.80 -8.68
N ARG A 230 6.26 31.39 -7.64
CA ARG A 230 5.68 32.74 -7.69
C ARG A 230 6.70 33.82 -8.07
N THR A 231 7.95 33.65 -7.64
CA THR A 231 9.05 34.62 -7.92
C THR A 231 9.80 34.30 -9.23
N GLY A 232 9.43 33.23 -9.94
CA GLY A 232 10.08 32.80 -11.19
C GLY A 232 11.43 32.12 -10.99
N ARG A 233 11.76 31.68 -9.78
CA ARG A 233 12.97 30.88 -9.51
C ARG A 233 12.89 29.52 -10.21
N PHE A 234 11.70 28.92 -10.28
CA PHE A 234 11.43 27.68 -10.99
C PHE A 234 10.40 27.89 -12.11
N SER A 235 10.56 27.16 -13.21
CA SER A 235 9.60 27.15 -14.31
C SER A 235 8.31 26.43 -13.91
N THR A 236 7.16 26.95 -14.34
CA THR A 236 5.85 26.31 -14.10
C THR A 236 5.56 25.13 -15.03
N GLU A 237 6.36 24.89 -16.04
CA GLU A 237 6.13 23.80 -17.04
C GLU A 237 6.05 22.43 -16.36
N THR A 238 6.97 22.15 -15.42
CA THR A 238 6.95 20.88 -14.67
C THR A 238 5.69 20.78 -13.80
N LEU A 239 5.29 21.87 -13.15
CA LEU A 239 4.08 21.95 -12.34
C LEU A 239 2.82 21.72 -13.19
N ASP A 240 2.74 22.32 -14.39
CA ASP A 240 1.62 22.18 -15.30
C ASP A 240 1.43 20.68 -15.71
N ASN A 241 2.52 19.97 -15.96
CA ASN A 241 2.48 18.53 -16.27
C ASN A 241 1.97 17.68 -15.09
N VAL A 242 2.40 17.99 -13.86
CA VAL A 242 1.90 17.33 -12.64
C VAL A 242 0.41 17.58 -12.44
N VAL A 243 -0.01 18.85 -12.54
CA VAL A 243 -1.43 19.24 -12.41
C VAL A 243 -2.29 18.55 -13.48
N LEU A 244 -1.80 18.47 -14.72
CA LEU A 244 -2.51 17.78 -15.79
C LEU A 244 -2.72 16.30 -15.49
N ARG A 245 -1.70 15.58 -14.98
CA ARG A 245 -1.85 14.16 -14.56
C ARG A 245 -2.91 14.02 -13.47
N ILE A 246 -2.82 14.82 -12.42
CA ILE A 246 -3.76 14.78 -11.28
C ILE A 246 -5.21 15.06 -11.76
N LEU A 247 -5.42 16.07 -12.59
CA LEU A 247 -6.75 16.39 -13.10
C LEU A 247 -7.28 15.30 -14.05
N THR A 248 -6.40 14.68 -14.83
CA THR A 248 -6.76 13.56 -15.71
C THR A 248 -7.26 12.36 -14.89
N GLU A 249 -6.56 11.98 -13.82
CA GLU A 249 -6.99 10.86 -12.97
C GLU A 249 -8.27 11.22 -12.19
N LYS A 250 -8.42 12.43 -11.67
CA LYS A 250 -9.68 12.89 -11.08
C LYS A 250 -10.86 12.76 -12.05
N TYR A 251 -10.65 13.07 -13.34
CA TYR A 251 -11.66 12.89 -14.36
C TYR A 251 -11.98 11.41 -14.62
N ARG A 252 -10.95 10.55 -14.72
CA ARG A 252 -11.09 9.10 -14.91
C ARG A 252 -11.83 8.43 -13.75
N MET A 253 -11.56 8.88 -12.54
CA MET A 253 -12.25 8.42 -11.31
C MET A 253 -13.71 8.89 -11.21
N GLY A 254 -14.18 9.80 -12.08
CA GLY A 254 -15.54 10.35 -12.05
C GLY A 254 -15.75 11.45 -11.00
N LEU A 255 -14.69 12.03 -10.44
CA LEU A 255 -14.80 12.97 -9.31
C LEU A 255 -15.35 14.35 -9.69
N PHE A 256 -15.39 14.70 -10.99
CA PHE A 256 -16.02 15.94 -11.44
C PHE A 256 -17.54 15.83 -11.45
N ASP A 257 -18.08 14.64 -11.72
CA ASP A 257 -19.52 14.38 -11.74
C ASP A 257 -20.04 13.88 -10.39
N HIS A 258 -19.21 13.16 -9.64
CA HIS A 258 -19.54 12.53 -8.35
C HIS A 258 -18.51 12.92 -7.25
N PRO A 259 -18.47 14.20 -6.83
CA PRO A 259 -17.40 14.70 -5.92
C PRO A 259 -17.59 14.33 -4.45
N TYR A 260 -18.77 13.85 -4.04
CA TYR A 260 -19.10 13.63 -2.63
C TYR A 260 -19.15 12.16 -2.26
N ALA A 261 -18.78 11.84 -1.02
CA ALA A 261 -18.96 10.53 -0.43
C ALA A 261 -20.45 10.18 -0.27
N MET A 262 -20.75 8.89 -0.08
CA MET A 262 -22.09 8.47 0.33
C MET A 262 -22.37 8.89 1.77
N GLU A 263 -23.64 9.12 2.10
CA GLU A 263 -24.07 9.52 3.45
C GLU A 263 -25.27 8.70 3.92
N GLY A 264 -25.56 8.79 5.22
CA GLY A 264 -26.79 8.25 5.82
C GLY A 264 -26.97 6.74 5.66
N GLU A 265 -28.17 6.32 5.28
CA GLU A 265 -28.50 4.89 5.16
C GLU A 265 -27.82 4.21 3.97
N GLU A 266 -27.56 4.91 2.85
CA GLU A 266 -26.86 4.35 1.70
C GLU A 266 -25.42 3.95 2.05
N LEU A 267 -24.72 4.78 2.83
CA LEU A 267 -23.38 4.46 3.33
C LEU A 267 -23.44 3.21 4.22
N LYS A 268 -24.40 3.13 5.15
CA LYS A 268 -24.57 1.96 6.01
C LYS A 268 -24.87 0.69 5.21
N GLU A 269 -25.76 0.78 4.22
CA GLU A 269 -26.10 -0.36 3.35
C GLU A 269 -24.90 -0.88 2.56
N SER A 270 -23.99 0.01 2.12
CA SER A 270 -22.79 -0.42 1.40
C SER A 270 -21.88 -1.28 2.27
N PHE A 271 -21.78 -1.01 3.57
CA PHE A 271 -21.05 -1.85 4.52
C PHE A 271 -21.82 -3.15 4.84
N VAL A 272 -23.13 -3.08 5.08
CA VAL A 272 -23.96 -4.25 5.40
C VAL A 272 -23.97 -5.27 4.27
N LYS A 273 -24.09 -4.84 3.01
CA LYS A 273 -24.08 -5.74 1.85
C LYS A 273 -22.79 -6.56 1.75
N VAL A 274 -21.67 -5.96 2.09
CA VAL A 274 -20.37 -6.64 2.08
C VAL A 274 -20.21 -7.58 3.27
N HIS A 275 -20.83 -7.24 4.42
CA HIS A 275 -20.80 -8.05 5.64
C HIS A 275 -21.78 -9.22 5.67
N GLN A 276 -22.85 -9.17 4.88
CA GLN A 276 -23.98 -10.12 5.01
C GLN A 276 -23.59 -11.58 4.91
N GLU A 277 -22.41 -11.89 4.42
CA GLU A 277 -21.97 -13.27 4.34
C GLU A 277 -20.83 -13.62 5.29
N GLY A 278 -20.01 -12.67 5.76
CA GLY A 278 -18.83 -12.93 6.63
C GLY A 278 -17.88 -14.01 6.05
N LYS A 279 -18.31 -14.58 4.94
CA LYS A 279 -17.72 -15.76 4.31
C LYS A 279 -16.37 -15.44 3.71
N LEU A 280 -16.22 -14.31 3.03
CA LEU A 280 -14.99 -13.92 2.36
C LEU A 280 -13.81 -13.82 3.35
N SER A 281 -14.02 -13.16 4.50
CA SER A 281 -13.01 -13.06 5.56
C SER A 281 -12.68 -14.43 6.16
N TYR A 282 -13.70 -15.27 6.37
CA TYR A 282 -13.52 -16.63 6.87
C TYR A 282 -12.76 -17.51 5.87
N ASP A 283 -13.17 -17.54 4.61
CA ASP A 283 -12.53 -18.34 3.57
C ASP A 283 -11.06 -17.93 3.40
N SER A 284 -10.79 -16.62 3.33
CA SER A 284 -9.41 -16.13 3.23
C SER A 284 -8.55 -16.51 4.44
N ALA A 285 -9.12 -16.51 5.64
CA ALA A 285 -8.41 -16.96 6.84
C ALA A 285 -8.13 -18.47 6.82
N VAL A 286 -9.06 -19.27 6.35
CA VAL A 286 -8.89 -20.74 6.20
C VAL A 286 -7.81 -21.04 5.16
N GLU A 287 -7.85 -20.39 3.99
CA GLU A 287 -6.90 -20.62 2.92
C GLU A 287 -5.49 -20.08 3.21
N SER A 288 -5.36 -19.14 4.14
CA SER A 288 -4.06 -18.65 4.59
C SER A 288 -3.29 -19.64 5.49
N MET A 289 -3.94 -20.73 5.94
CA MET A 289 -3.33 -21.71 6.84
C MET A 289 -2.51 -22.73 6.07
N VAL A 290 -1.22 -22.85 6.41
CA VAL A 290 -0.28 -23.77 5.76
C VAL A 290 -0.01 -24.99 6.63
N LEU A 291 -0.37 -26.18 6.14
CA LEU A 291 -0.07 -27.46 6.80
C LEU A 291 1.34 -27.94 6.39
N LEU A 292 2.34 -27.65 7.22
CA LEU A 292 3.74 -27.96 6.92
C LEU A 292 4.06 -29.47 7.01
N LYS A 293 3.41 -30.20 7.91
CA LYS A 293 3.59 -31.64 8.09
C LYS A 293 2.33 -32.28 8.67
N ASN A 294 1.97 -33.45 8.15
CA ASN A 294 0.87 -34.25 8.69
C ASN A 294 1.19 -35.73 8.52
N ASP A 295 1.39 -36.43 9.62
CA ASP A 295 1.65 -37.88 9.66
C ASP A 295 0.34 -38.67 9.79
N GLY A 296 -0.77 -38.15 9.27
CA GLY A 296 -2.09 -38.79 9.23
C GLY A 296 -2.96 -38.51 10.45
N ILE A 297 -2.60 -37.57 11.31
CA ILE A 297 -3.43 -37.16 12.46
C ILE A 297 -4.61 -36.24 12.04
N LEU A 298 -4.42 -35.45 11.01
CA LEU A 298 -5.45 -34.58 10.42
C LEU A 298 -5.98 -35.14 9.10
N PRO A 299 -7.28 -34.95 8.77
CA PRO A 299 -8.32 -34.26 9.58
C PRO A 299 -8.83 -35.16 10.71
N PHE A 300 -9.25 -34.54 11.81
CA PHE A 300 -9.99 -35.26 12.85
C PHE A 300 -11.40 -35.58 12.40
N SER A 301 -11.85 -36.82 12.59
CA SER A 301 -13.27 -37.16 12.44
C SER A 301 -14.04 -36.75 13.72
N GLY A 302 -15.32 -36.38 13.55
CA GLY A 302 -16.19 -36.06 14.70
C GLY A 302 -16.30 -37.24 15.69
N GLU A 303 -16.18 -38.47 15.20
CA GLU A 303 -16.18 -39.68 16.04
C GLU A 303 -14.90 -39.83 16.85
N GLN A 304 -13.72 -39.56 16.25
CA GLN A 304 -12.44 -39.59 16.93
C GLN A 304 -12.37 -38.55 18.05
N MET A 305 -13.05 -37.39 17.87
CA MET A 305 -13.04 -36.29 18.82
C MET A 305 -14.14 -36.38 19.89
N ARG A 306 -15.09 -37.33 19.72
CA ARG A 306 -16.18 -37.50 20.68
C ARG A 306 -15.62 -37.85 22.07
N ASN A 307 -16.01 -37.08 23.07
CA ASN A 307 -15.55 -37.21 24.47
C ASN A 307 -14.05 -36.96 24.69
N LYS A 308 -13.35 -36.34 23.75
CA LYS A 308 -11.98 -35.88 23.95
C LYS A 308 -11.96 -34.46 24.54
N LYS A 309 -10.95 -34.19 25.36
CA LYS A 309 -10.61 -32.81 25.77
C LYS A 309 -9.49 -32.33 24.88
N ILE A 310 -9.66 -31.14 24.28
CA ILE A 310 -8.65 -30.48 23.46
C ILE A 310 -8.05 -29.37 24.29
N ALA A 311 -6.71 -29.37 24.44
CA ALA A 311 -5.98 -28.27 25.02
C ALA A 311 -5.44 -27.37 23.89
N VAL A 312 -5.78 -26.08 23.92
CA VAL A 312 -5.19 -25.06 23.06
C VAL A 312 -4.15 -24.33 23.91
N ILE A 313 -2.88 -24.35 23.49
CA ILE A 313 -1.75 -23.89 24.29
C ILE A 313 -0.91 -22.93 23.47
N GLY A 314 -0.55 -21.79 24.05
CA GLY A 314 0.33 -20.80 23.46
C GLY A 314 -0.15 -19.37 23.70
N PRO A 315 0.65 -18.34 23.35
CA PRO A 315 0.33 -16.94 23.62
C PRO A 315 -0.94 -16.46 22.88
N HIS A 316 -1.33 -17.13 21.78
CA HIS A 316 -2.50 -16.80 20.98
C HIS A 316 -3.74 -17.63 21.34
N ALA A 317 -3.64 -18.58 22.30
CA ALA A 317 -4.68 -19.56 22.59
C ALA A 317 -6.01 -18.92 23.06
N ASP A 318 -5.92 -17.80 23.79
CA ASP A 318 -7.07 -17.05 24.31
C ASP A 318 -6.79 -15.53 24.24
N ASN A 319 -6.45 -15.05 23.06
CA ASN A 319 -6.18 -13.63 22.84
C ASN A 319 -6.61 -13.20 21.44
N ALA A 320 -7.85 -12.73 21.33
CA ALA A 320 -8.45 -12.28 20.07
C ALA A 320 -7.65 -11.13 19.40
N ARG A 321 -6.93 -10.28 20.19
CA ARG A 321 -6.10 -9.20 19.66
C ARG A 321 -5.01 -9.70 18.70
N MET A 322 -4.50 -10.91 18.94
CA MET A 322 -3.43 -11.50 18.13
C MET A 322 -3.86 -11.92 16.70
N PHE A 323 -5.16 -11.94 16.42
CA PHE A 323 -5.67 -12.15 15.05
C PHE A 323 -5.57 -10.90 14.18
N PHE A 324 -5.35 -9.72 14.78
CA PHE A 324 -5.27 -8.45 14.06
C PHE A 324 -3.81 -8.02 13.92
N GLY A 325 -3.23 -8.22 12.73
CA GLY A 325 -1.88 -7.80 12.38
C GLY A 325 -1.77 -6.30 12.08
N GLY A 326 -0.59 -5.88 11.62
CA GLY A 326 -0.35 -4.51 11.16
C GLY A 326 -1.32 -4.11 10.02
N TYR A 327 -1.62 -2.82 9.94
CA TYR A 327 -2.57 -2.23 8.99
C TYR A 327 -4.04 -2.68 9.12
N THR A 328 -4.41 -3.40 10.18
CA THR A 328 -5.81 -3.48 10.61
C THR A 328 -6.17 -2.23 11.42
N HIS A 329 -7.43 -1.81 11.38
CA HIS A 329 -7.88 -0.62 12.11
C HIS A 329 -7.47 -0.65 13.59
N LEU A 330 -7.72 -1.78 14.28
CA LEU A 330 -7.40 -1.93 15.69
C LEU A 330 -5.90 -1.75 15.98
N SER A 331 -5.05 -2.40 15.19
CA SER A 331 -3.59 -2.34 15.35
C SER A 331 -3.03 -0.95 15.09
N MET A 332 -3.51 -0.28 14.06
CA MET A 332 -3.07 1.07 13.71
C MET A 332 -3.52 2.11 14.74
N MET A 333 -4.75 2.00 15.25
CA MET A 333 -5.24 2.90 16.30
C MET A 333 -4.43 2.77 17.59
N GLU A 334 -4.07 1.54 18.00
CA GLU A 334 -3.17 1.34 19.13
C GLU A 334 -1.80 2.01 18.92
N SER A 335 -1.25 1.92 17.71
CA SER A 335 0.03 2.56 17.37
C SER A 335 -0.07 4.09 17.39
N ILE A 336 -1.15 4.66 16.85
CA ILE A 336 -1.40 6.10 16.87
C ILE A 336 -1.53 6.62 18.31
N TYR A 337 -2.29 5.91 19.15
CA TYR A 337 -2.42 6.27 20.58
C TYR A 337 -1.10 6.15 21.33
N ALA A 338 -0.29 5.14 21.06
CA ALA A 338 1.02 4.99 21.68
C ALA A 338 1.97 6.15 21.32
N VAL A 339 2.00 6.55 20.05
CA VAL A 339 2.78 7.70 19.58
C VAL A 339 2.27 9.00 20.21
N ALA A 340 0.95 9.23 20.19
CA ALA A 340 0.34 10.43 20.78
C ALA A 340 0.65 10.55 22.28
N ASN A 341 0.53 9.46 23.04
CA ASN A 341 0.87 9.44 24.46
C ASN A 341 2.37 9.67 24.72
N SER A 342 3.24 9.15 23.84
CA SER A 342 4.68 9.40 23.93
C SER A 342 5.02 10.89 23.75
N ILE A 343 4.40 11.52 22.75
CA ILE A 343 4.57 12.95 22.48
C ILE A 343 4.00 13.80 23.63
N ALA A 344 2.82 13.46 24.15
CA ALA A 344 2.21 14.15 25.29
C ALA A 344 3.08 14.03 26.54
N GLY A 345 3.62 12.84 26.83
CA GLY A 345 4.55 12.64 27.95
C GLY A 345 5.83 13.45 27.85
N VAL A 346 6.39 13.60 26.63
CA VAL A 346 7.57 14.45 26.39
C VAL A 346 7.22 15.94 26.52
N ALA A 347 6.02 16.33 26.13
CA ALA A 347 5.54 17.71 26.23
C ALA A 347 5.04 18.10 27.64
N GLY A 348 4.99 17.16 28.60
CA GLY A 348 4.47 17.38 29.95
C GLY A 348 2.97 17.73 29.98
N ILE A 349 2.21 17.23 29.01
CA ILE A 349 0.75 17.38 28.93
C ILE A 349 0.16 16.09 29.54
N GLU A 350 -0.46 16.22 30.74
CA GLU A 350 -1.22 15.15 31.41
C GLU A 350 -2.60 14.97 30.77
#